data_427b83bd9f41ee9de7ee5eb8bfd92983
#
_entry.id   427b83bd9f41ee9de7ee5eb8bfd92983
#
_cell.length_a   1.000
_cell.length_b   1.000
_cell.length_c   1.000
_cell.angle_alpha   90.00
_cell.angle_beta   90.00
_cell.angle_gamma   90.00
#
_symmetry.space_group_name_H-M   'P 1'
#
loop_
_entity.id
_entity.type
_entity.pdbx_description
1 polymer ?
#
loop_
_entity_poly.entity_id
_entity_poly.type
_entity_poly.pdbx_seq_one_letter_code
_entity_poly.pdbx_strand_id
1 'polypeptide(L)'
;MCKVLIIMNVIFLDYEGVLDTFHFNSLEDIERRIKILASICKDYDCKVVIEASEKNAIDEETMEIADGSWVNKIFELFKKYGIECIGRTPNIEKKIGEYTYLPMWKEDEIIEYLKMHPEVEHYCIIDDDDTKAIMHWEVSDLDKVREHLVETIYYSNNPNEEGLLPKHKSEVAKILKKRRQYL
;
A
#
# COMPACT_ATOMS: atom_id res chain seq x y z
N MET A 1 -28.95 -19.14 4.85
CA MET A 1 -28.63 -18.05 3.92
C MET A 1 -27.16 -18.15 3.61
N CYS A 2 -26.78 -18.46 2.37
CA CYS A 2 -25.39 -18.47 1.94
C CYS A 2 -24.90 -17.01 1.91
N LYS A 3 -23.97 -16.60 2.78
CA LYS A 3 -23.27 -15.30 2.62
C LYS A 3 -22.48 -15.41 1.32
N VAL A 4 -22.87 -14.66 0.30
CA VAL A 4 -22.01 -14.43 -0.86
C VAL A 4 -20.80 -13.67 -0.31
N LEU A 5 -19.66 -14.33 -0.24
CA LEU A 5 -18.41 -13.67 0.07
C LEU A 5 -18.11 -12.75 -1.12
N ILE A 6 -18.16 -11.46 -0.92
CA ILE A 6 -17.72 -10.50 -1.95
C ILE A 6 -16.19 -10.57 -1.93
N ILE A 7 -15.63 -11.14 -2.96
CA ILE A 7 -14.18 -11.20 -3.16
C ILE A 7 -13.70 -9.81 -3.51
N MET A 8 -12.63 -9.34 -2.86
CA MET A 8 -12.08 -8.01 -3.03
C MET A 8 -10.60 -8.09 -3.43
N ASN A 9 -10.22 -7.26 -4.40
CA ASN A 9 -8.83 -7.01 -4.75
C ASN A 9 -8.36 -5.73 -4.06
N VAL A 10 -7.21 -5.77 -3.41
CA VAL A 10 -6.66 -4.64 -2.65
C VAL A 10 -5.25 -4.31 -3.09
N ILE A 11 -4.95 -3.01 -3.16
CA ILE A 11 -3.60 -2.48 -3.27
C ILE A 11 -3.24 -1.83 -1.93
N PHE A 12 -2.23 -2.38 -1.25
CA PHE A 12 -1.55 -1.69 -0.16
C PHE A 12 -0.59 -0.69 -0.78
N LEU A 13 -0.78 0.58 -0.47
CA LEU A 13 -0.10 1.68 -1.16
C LEU A 13 0.76 2.48 -0.19
N ASP A 14 2.06 2.57 -0.49
CA ASP A 14 2.94 3.58 0.08
C ASP A 14 2.86 4.91 -0.70
N TYR A 15 3.33 6.00 -0.09
CA TYR A 15 3.36 7.31 -0.72
C TYR A 15 4.76 7.69 -1.18
N GLU A 16 5.72 7.68 -0.26
CA GLU A 16 7.10 8.00 -0.55
C GLU A 16 7.68 6.94 -1.46
N GLY A 17 8.40 7.35 -2.51
CA GLY A 17 8.92 6.42 -3.49
C GLY A 17 7.90 5.84 -4.48
N VAL A 18 6.61 6.03 -4.24
CA VAL A 18 5.52 5.55 -5.11
C VAL A 18 4.83 6.72 -5.81
N LEU A 19 4.21 7.61 -5.06
CA LEU A 19 3.47 8.77 -5.59
C LEU A 19 4.35 10.01 -5.68
N ASP A 20 5.22 10.24 -4.70
CA ASP A 20 6.28 11.24 -4.73
C ASP A 20 7.65 10.55 -4.78
N THR A 21 8.65 11.23 -5.30
CA THR A 21 10.00 10.68 -5.44
C THR A 21 11.02 11.80 -5.30
N PHE A 22 12.28 11.46 -5.24
CA PHE A 22 13.35 12.43 -5.04
C PHE A 22 13.33 13.56 -6.08
N HIS A 23 13.16 13.25 -7.36
CA HIS A 23 13.16 14.25 -8.43
C HIS A 23 11.77 14.77 -8.81
N PHE A 24 10.70 14.07 -8.44
CA PHE A 24 9.33 14.38 -8.84
C PHE A 24 8.39 14.32 -7.62
N ASN A 25 8.29 15.45 -6.92
CA ASN A 25 7.47 15.61 -5.70
C ASN A 25 6.47 16.76 -5.80
N SER A 26 6.31 17.35 -6.98
CA SER A 26 5.27 18.36 -7.20
C SER A 26 3.88 17.71 -7.24
N LEU A 27 2.84 18.49 -6.95
CA LEU A 27 1.47 18.01 -7.04
C LEU A 27 1.11 17.50 -8.45
N GLU A 28 1.69 18.08 -9.50
CA GLU A 28 1.50 17.64 -10.88
C GLU A 28 2.13 16.26 -11.12
N ASP A 29 3.32 16.02 -10.57
CA ASP A 29 3.99 14.73 -10.66
C ASP A 29 3.23 13.64 -9.92
N ILE A 30 2.76 13.94 -8.71
CA ILE A 30 1.91 13.06 -7.90
C ILE A 30 0.62 12.75 -8.67
N GLU A 31 -0.04 13.76 -9.24
CA GLU A 31 -1.27 13.58 -10.02
C GLU A 31 -1.04 12.66 -11.23
N ARG A 32 0.12 12.75 -11.89
CA ARG A 32 0.49 11.86 -12.99
C ARG A 32 0.52 10.40 -12.55
N ARG A 33 1.11 10.11 -11.39
CA ARG A 33 1.18 8.74 -10.84
C ARG A 33 -0.17 8.24 -10.33
N ILE A 34 -0.95 9.14 -9.74
CA ILE A 34 -2.34 8.82 -9.35
C ILE A 34 -3.18 8.41 -10.57
N LYS A 35 -2.99 9.02 -11.74
CA LYS A 35 -3.67 8.57 -12.98
C LYS A 35 -3.27 7.14 -13.39
N ILE A 36 -2.00 6.78 -13.18
CA ILE A 36 -1.56 5.39 -13.43
C ILE A 36 -2.23 4.45 -12.43
N LEU A 37 -2.21 4.79 -11.13
CA LEU A 37 -2.89 4.02 -10.09
C LEU A 37 -4.40 3.86 -10.38
N ALA A 38 -5.07 4.95 -10.77
CA ALA A 38 -6.49 4.91 -11.14
C ALA A 38 -6.77 3.96 -12.30
N SER A 39 -5.88 3.95 -13.31
CA SER A 39 -5.98 2.98 -14.41
C SER A 39 -5.80 1.54 -13.93
N ILE A 40 -4.91 1.28 -12.98
CA ILE A 40 -4.72 -0.04 -12.37
C ILE A 40 -5.98 -0.44 -11.59
N CYS A 41 -6.46 0.43 -10.69
CA CYS A 41 -7.65 0.16 -9.89
C CYS A 41 -8.88 -0.14 -10.76
N LYS A 42 -9.08 0.64 -11.83
CA LYS A 42 -10.18 0.44 -12.77
C LYS A 42 -10.10 -0.89 -13.52
N ASP A 43 -8.90 -1.26 -14.01
CA ASP A 43 -8.74 -2.45 -14.86
C ASP A 43 -8.81 -3.76 -14.07
N TYR A 44 -8.50 -3.73 -12.77
CA TYR A 44 -8.46 -4.91 -11.92
C TYR A 44 -9.47 -4.85 -10.76
N ASP A 45 -10.38 -3.87 -10.76
CA ASP A 45 -11.38 -3.64 -9.71
C ASP A 45 -10.76 -3.66 -8.30
N CYS A 46 -9.67 -2.88 -8.14
CA CYS A 46 -8.94 -2.81 -6.89
C CYS A 46 -9.42 -1.63 -6.03
N LYS A 47 -9.48 -1.88 -4.72
CA LYS A 47 -9.55 -0.85 -3.70
C LYS A 47 -8.16 -0.55 -3.16
N VAL A 48 -7.97 0.63 -2.59
CA VAL A 48 -6.69 1.05 -1.99
C VAL A 48 -6.79 1.02 -0.47
N VAL A 49 -5.76 0.49 0.15
CA VAL A 49 -5.50 0.57 1.59
C VAL A 49 -4.17 1.29 1.77
N ILE A 50 -4.15 2.33 2.59
CA ILE A 50 -2.93 3.10 2.82
C ILE A 50 -2.00 2.33 3.75
N GLU A 51 -0.77 2.17 3.28
CA GLU A 51 0.33 1.53 3.99
C GLU A 51 1.57 2.43 3.91
N ALA A 52 1.53 3.59 4.55
CA ALA A 52 2.54 4.62 4.55
C ALA A 52 2.68 5.22 5.95
N SER A 53 3.78 5.89 6.25
CA SER A 53 3.96 6.62 7.51
C SER A 53 2.88 7.68 7.73
N GLU A 54 2.36 8.25 6.64
CA GLU A 54 1.30 9.26 6.62
C GLU A 54 -0.07 8.73 7.03
N LYS A 55 -0.24 7.41 7.11
CA LYS A 55 -1.51 6.80 7.58
C LYS A 55 -1.94 7.30 8.97
N ASN A 56 -0.98 7.78 9.77
CA ASN A 56 -1.27 8.37 11.08
C ASN A 56 -2.08 9.67 11.03
N ALA A 57 -2.15 10.33 9.85
CA ALA A 57 -3.03 11.46 9.63
C ALA A 57 -4.49 11.06 9.32
N ILE A 58 -4.76 9.76 9.18
CA ILE A 58 -6.06 9.19 8.80
C ILE A 58 -6.66 8.50 10.02
N ASP A 59 -7.85 8.91 10.43
CA ASP A 59 -8.60 8.21 11.46
C ASP A 59 -9.04 6.83 10.94
N GLU A 60 -8.79 5.80 11.73
CA GLU A 60 -8.99 4.40 11.31
C GLU A 60 -10.47 4.02 11.18
N GLU A 61 -11.34 4.61 12.02
CA GLU A 61 -12.77 4.27 12.04
C GLU A 61 -13.57 5.12 11.06
N THR A 62 -13.27 6.42 10.98
CA THR A 62 -14.04 7.38 10.19
C THR A 62 -13.46 7.67 8.82
N MET A 63 -12.18 7.31 8.60
CA MET A 63 -11.39 7.71 7.43
C MET A 63 -11.27 9.23 7.26
N GLU A 64 -11.53 9.99 8.33
CA GLU A 64 -11.29 11.42 8.35
C GLU A 64 -9.81 11.73 8.41
N ILE A 65 -9.39 12.77 7.70
CA ILE A 65 -7.99 13.16 7.58
C ILE A 65 -7.78 14.41 8.44
N ALA A 66 -6.71 14.41 9.23
CA ALA A 66 -6.35 15.55 10.06
C ALA A 66 -6.25 16.85 9.25
N ASP A 67 -6.84 17.92 9.77
CA ASP A 67 -6.85 19.22 9.13
C ASP A 67 -5.44 19.73 8.81
N GLY A 68 -5.29 20.28 7.60
CA GLY A 68 -4.02 20.85 7.14
C GLY A 68 -2.99 19.82 6.68
N SER A 69 -3.29 18.52 6.75
CA SER A 69 -2.42 17.48 6.23
C SER A 69 -2.35 17.57 4.70
N TRP A 70 -1.15 17.39 4.12
CA TRP A 70 -0.97 17.28 2.68
C TRP A 70 -1.66 16.02 2.10
N VAL A 71 -1.91 15.02 2.94
CA VAL A 71 -2.67 13.81 2.61
C VAL A 71 -4.06 14.15 2.09
N ASN A 72 -4.69 15.24 2.55
CA ASN A 72 -5.97 15.72 2.02
C ASN A 72 -5.93 15.93 0.50
N LYS A 73 -4.83 16.50 -0.03
CA LYS A 73 -4.67 16.71 -1.47
C LYS A 73 -4.61 15.41 -2.26
N ILE A 74 -4.00 14.37 -1.68
CA ILE A 74 -3.94 13.04 -2.28
C ILE A 74 -5.34 12.43 -2.36
N PHE A 75 -6.12 12.53 -1.28
CA PHE A 75 -7.50 12.02 -1.24
C PHE A 75 -8.43 12.79 -2.18
N GLU A 76 -8.24 14.11 -2.34
CA GLU A 76 -8.95 14.89 -3.36
C GLU A 76 -8.65 14.36 -4.78
N LEU A 77 -7.39 14.02 -5.07
CA LEU A 77 -7.00 13.41 -6.33
C LEU A 77 -7.55 11.99 -6.47
N PHE A 78 -7.56 11.18 -5.41
CA PHE A 78 -8.20 9.86 -5.42
C PHE A 78 -9.68 9.99 -5.81
N LYS A 79 -10.41 10.88 -5.14
CA LYS A 79 -11.82 11.16 -5.45
C LYS A 79 -12.01 11.65 -6.89
N LYS A 80 -11.13 12.54 -7.36
CA LYS A 80 -11.16 13.09 -8.74
C LYS A 80 -11.01 11.98 -9.78
N TYR A 81 -10.17 10.99 -9.52
CA TYR A 81 -9.87 9.90 -10.46
C TYR A 81 -10.60 8.59 -10.17
N GLY A 82 -11.52 8.60 -9.22
CA GLY A 82 -12.39 7.45 -8.91
C GLY A 82 -11.64 6.30 -8.23
N ILE A 83 -10.57 6.60 -7.49
CA ILE A 83 -9.89 5.62 -6.65
C ILE A 83 -10.64 5.52 -5.32
N GLU A 84 -11.08 4.31 -4.97
CA GLU A 84 -11.73 4.03 -3.71
C GLU A 84 -10.68 3.61 -2.67
N CYS A 85 -10.40 4.49 -1.72
CA CYS A 85 -9.61 4.16 -0.53
C CYS A 85 -10.55 3.67 0.56
N ILE A 86 -10.34 2.46 1.05
CA ILE A 86 -11.24 1.75 1.98
C ILE A 86 -10.68 1.62 3.39
N GLY A 87 -9.45 2.04 3.61
CA GLY A 87 -8.81 1.90 4.91
C GLY A 87 -7.34 2.23 4.91
N ARG A 88 -6.75 2.00 6.05
CA ARG A 88 -5.30 2.00 6.26
C ARG A 88 -4.89 0.77 7.06
N THR A 89 -3.64 0.38 6.99
CA THR A 89 -3.11 -0.67 7.86
C THR A 89 -3.10 -0.21 9.33
N PRO A 90 -3.31 -1.12 10.29
CA PRO A 90 -3.24 -0.79 11.72
C PRO A 90 -1.81 -0.43 12.11
N ASN A 91 -1.67 0.39 13.15
CA ASN A 91 -0.40 0.57 13.83
C ASN A 91 -0.22 -0.58 14.84
N ILE A 92 0.82 -1.36 14.69
CA ILE A 92 1.11 -2.48 15.57
C ILE A 92 2.40 -2.20 16.33
N GLU A 93 2.37 -2.43 17.63
CA GLU A 93 3.53 -2.33 18.49
C GLU A 93 3.78 -3.67 19.18
N LYS A 94 4.99 -4.18 19.11
CA LYS A 94 5.40 -5.36 19.85
C LYS A 94 6.01 -4.96 21.18
N LYS A 95 5.46 -5.44 22.29
CA LYS A 95 6.02 -5.23 23.60
C LYS A 95 7.30 -6.07 23.76
N ILE A 96 8.41 -5.39 24.00
CA ILE A 96 9.70 -5.99 24.32
C ILE A 96 10.07 -5.61 25.74
N GLY A 97 10.09 -6.59 26.67
CA GLY A 97 10.31 -6.34 28.07
C GLY A 97 9.13 -5.68 28.76
N GLU A 98 9.39 -5.04 29.91
CA GLU A 98 8.32 -4.50 30.76
C GLU A 98 7.80 -3.14 30.28
N TYR A 99 8.65 -2.33 29.64
CA TYR A 99 8.35 -0.92 29.30
C TYR A 99 8.73 -0.53 27.87
N THR A 100 9.23 -1.45 27.04
CA THR A 100 9.70 -1.13 25.69
C THR A 100 8.73 -1.66 24.64
N TYR A 101 8.25 -0.78 23.77
CA TYR A 101 7.46 -1.11 22.60
C TYR A 101 8.31 -0.81 21.36
N LEU A 102 8.33 -1.72 20.41
CA LEU A 102 8.89 -1.46 19.07
C LEU A 102 7.75 -1.44 18.07
N PRO A 103 7.74 -0.47 17.15
CA PRO A 103 6.84 -0.53 16.01
C PRO A 103 7.15 -1.79 15.22
N MET A 104 6.11 -2.44 14.73
CA MET A 104 6.24 -3.58 13.84
C MET A 104 6.53 -3.09 12.42
N TRP A 105 6.95 -4.02 11.58
CA TRP A 105 7.24 -3.74 10.18
C TRP A 105 5.95 -3.59 9.37
N LYS A 106 6.02 -2.90 8.24
CA LYS A 106 4.89 -2.73 7.31
C LYS A 106 4.23 -4.07 6.96
N GLU A 107 5.02 -5.11 6.75
CA GLU A 107 4.51 -6.44 6.42
C GLU A 107 3.67 -7.06 7.55
N ASP A 108 4.05 -6.86 8.82
CA ASP A 108 3.27 -7.32 9.97
C ASP A 108 1.91 -6.62 10.03
N GLU A 109 1.88 -5.32 9.73
CA GLU A 109 0.67 -4.51 9.68
C GLU A 109 -0.25 -4.94 8.53
N ILE A 110 0.32 -5.27 7.36
CA ILE A 110 -0.41 -5.86 6.24
C ILE A 110 -0.99 -7.22 6.63
N ILE A 111 -0.19 -8.07 7.28
CA ILE A 111 -0.65 -9.39 7.75
C ILE A 111 -1.83 -9.24 8.71
N GLU A 112 -1.75 -8.30 9.65
CA GLU A 112 -2.85 -8.07 10.60
C GLU A 112 -4.09 -7.51 9.91
N TYR A 113 -3.93 -6.57 8.98
CA TYR A 113 -5.04 -6.11 8.15
C TYR A 113 -5.72 -7.26 7.42
N LEU A 114 -4.94 -8.13 6.78
CA LEU A 114 -5.45 -9.30 6.07
C LEU A 114 -6.18 -10.29 6.97
N LYS A 115 -5.78 -10.45 8.23
CA LYS A 115 -6.49 -11.30 9.21
C LYS A 115 -7.86 -10.71 9.58
N MET A 116 -7.93 -9.37 9.73
CA MET A 116 -9.18 -8.68 10.02
C MET A 116 -10.13 -8.64 8.82
N HIS A 117 -9.60 -8.72 7.59
CA HIS A 117 -10.33 -8.59 6.33
C HIS A 117 -10.27 -9.87 5.48
N PRO A 118 -11.00 -10.93 5.89
CA PRO A 118 -11.00 -12.21 5.17
C PRO A 118 -11.61 -12.14 3.76
N GLU A 119 -12.35 -11.07 3.44
CA GLU A 119 -12.89 -10.77 2.11
C GLU A 119 -11.83 -10.38 1.08
N VAL A 120 -10.63 -9.96 1.52
CA VAL A 120 -9.50 -9.67 0.64
C VAL A 120 -8.88 -10.98 0.18
N GLU A 121 -9.20 -11.43 -1.04
CA GLU A 121 -8.65 -12.67 -1.61
C GLU A 121 -7.39 -12.44 -2.44
N HIS A 122 -7.29 -11.29 -3.10
CA HIS A 122 -6.14 -10.91 -3.89
C HIS A 122 -5.62 -9.56 -3.43
N TYR A 123 -4.33 -9.45 -3.30
CA TYR A 123 -3.70 -8.18 -2.95
C TYR A 123 -2.36 -7.99 -3.66
N CYS A 124 -1.97 -6.73 -3.75
CA CYS A 124 -0.69 -6.29 -4.25
C CYS A 124 -0.17 -5.18 -3.34
N ILE A 125 1.12 -5.13 -3.10
CA ILE A 125 1.79 -4.06 -2.37
C ILE A 125 2.54 -3.23 -3.40
N ILE A 126 2.43 -1.91 -3.33
CA ILE A 126 3.23 -0.99 -4.15
C ILE A 126 4.02 -0.12 -3.19
N ASP A 127 5.34 -0.32 -3.18
CA ASP A 127 6.26 0.26 -2.21
C ASP A 127 7.66 0.37 -2.84
N ASP A 128 8.49 1.32 -2.39
CA ASP A 128 9.87 1.47 -2.82
C ASP A 128 10.86 0.82 -1.85
N ASP A 129 10.34 0.24 -0.77
CA ASP A 129 11.17 -0.34 0.27
C ASP A 129 11.98 -1.53 -0.27
N ASP A 130 13.31 -1.36 -0.34
CA ASP A 130 14.22 -2.44 -0.66
C ASP A 130 14.26 -3.43 0.52
N THR A 131 13.16 -4.18 0.65
CA THR A 131 12.98 -5.20 1.68
C THR A 131 14.05 -6.29 1.65
N LYS A 132 14.89 -6.33 0.61
CA LYS A 132 16.07 -7.21 0.54
C LYS A 132 17.19 -6.77 1.47
N ALA A 133 17.23 -5.49 1.86
CA ALA A 133 18.26 -4.94 2.73
C ALA A 133 18.00 -5.17 4.22
N ILE A 134 16.77 -5.49 4.62
CA ILE A 134 16.42 -5.67 6.02
C ILE A 134 16.61 -7.13 6.42
N MET A 135 17.61 -7.39 7.24
CA MET A 135 17.87 -8.71 7.84
C MET A 135 16.80 -8.98 8.91
N HIS A 136 15.71 -9.63 8.53
CA HIS A 136 14.73 -10.15 9.47
C HIS A 136 15.23 -11.45 10.12
N TRP A 137 15.22 -11.49 11.43
CA TRP A 137 15.77 -12.59 12.21
C TRP A 137 14.84 -13.79 12.37
N GLU A 138 13.55 -13.63 12.11
CA GLU A 138 12.55 -14.71 12.26
C GLU A 138 11.41 -14.53 11.25
N VAL A 139 11.42 -15.27 10.10
CA VAL A 139 10.37 -14.99 9.15
C VAL A 139 10.00 -16.10 8.19
N SER A 140 8.91 -16.80 8.47
CA SER A 140 8.22 -17.61 7.46
C SER A 140 7.07 -16.87 6.76
N ASP A 141 6.42 -15.91 7.42
CA ASP A 141 5.20 -15.28 6.90
C ASP A 141 5.47 -13.98 6.12
N LEU A 142 6.53 -13.25 6.45
CA LEU A 142 6.93 -12.03 5.73
C LEU A 142 7.37 -12.32 4.28
N ASP A 143 8.03 -13.45 4.03
CA ASP A 143 8.41 -13.85 2.68
C ASP A 143 7.19 -14.03 1.77
N LYS A 144 6.07 -14.53 2.32
CA LYS A 144 4.81 -14.68 1.59
C LYS A 144 4.20 -13.33 1.21
N VAL A 145 4.29 -12.34 2.10
CA VAL A 145 3.81 -10.98 1.84
C VAL A 145 4.64 -10.33 0.73
N ARG A 146 5.96 -10.50 0.76
CA ARG A 146 6.88 -9.97 -0.26
C ARG A 146 6.66 -10.51 -1.67
N GLU A 147 6.12 -11.71 -1.81
CA GLU A 147 5.74 -12.23 -3.13
C GLU A 147 4.65 -11.40 -3.82
N HIS A 148 4.00 -10.51 -3.08
CA HIS A 148 2.95 -9.60 -3.55
C HIS A 148 3.45 -8.16 -3.78
N LEU A 149 4.76 -7.91 -3.64
CA LEU A 149 5.36 -6.59 -3.83
C LEU A 149 5.58 -6.27 -5.30
N VAL A 150 5.17 -5.06 -5.68
CA VAL A 150 5.61 -4.33 -6.87
C VAL A 150 6.53 -3.22 -6.37
N GLU A 151 7.83 -3.42 -6.58
CA GLU A 151 8.87 -2.52 -6.13
C GLU A 151 8.95 -1.29 -7.04
N THR A 152 8.86 -0.11 -6.47
CA THR A 152 9.13 1.17 -7.14
C THR A 152 10.53 1.67 -6.77
N ILE A 153 10.90 2.87 -7.17
CA ILE A 153 12.23 3.44 -6.90
C ILE A 153 12.04 4.89 -6.44
N TYR A 154 12.49 5.21 -5.22
CA TYR A 154 12.46 6.57 -4.70
C TYR A 154 13.48 7.47 -5.41
N TYR A 155 14.72 6.99 -5.57
CA TYR A 155 15.82 7.71 -6.21
C TYR A 155 16.53 6.88 -7.25
N SER A 156 16.72 7.44 -8.44
CA SER A 156 17.51 6.87 -9.52
C SER A 156 18.37 7.92 -10.20
N ASN A 157 19.53 7.54 -10.71
CA ASN A 157 20.32 8.39 -11.60
C ASN A 157 19.59 8.69 -12.91
N ASN A 158 18.57 7.92 -13.26
CA ASN A 158 17.63 8.18 -14.33
C ASN A 158 16.25 8.50 -13.71
N PRO A 159 15.87 9.79 -13.57
CA PRO A 159 14.61 10.16 -12.93
C PRO A 159 13.35 9.53 -13.56
N ASN A 160 13.41 9.12 -14.83
CA ASN A 160 12.28 8.46 -15.49
C ASN A 160 12.00 7.04 -14.99
N GLU A 161 12.85 6.49 -14.12
CA GLU A 161 12.66 5.18 -13.50
C GLU A 161 12.01 5.28 -12.11
N GLU A 162 11.82 6.49 -11.57
CA GLU A 162 11.30 6.72 -10.23
C GLU A 162 9.78 6.63 -10.13
N GLY A 163 9.34 6.10 -9.01
CA GLY A 163 7.94 6.01 -8.60
C GLY A 163 7.10 5.04 -9.41
N LEU A 164 5.79 5.19 -9.28
CA LEU A 164 4.84 4.37 -10.02
C LEU A 164 4.83 4.72 -11.51
N LEU A 165 5.15 3.75 -12.34
CA LEU A 165 5.27 3.88 -13.79
C LEU A 165 4.28 2.96 -14.51
N PRO A 166 3.95 3.24 -15.79
CA PRO A 166 3.05 2.39 -16.59
C PRO A 166 3.47 0.91 -16.68
N LYS A 167 4.77 0.61 -16.60
CA LYS A 167 5.30 -0.77 -16.62
C LYS A 167 4.78 -1.61 -15.47
N HIS A 168 4.61 -1.01 -14.27
CA HIS A 168 4.17 -1.70 -13.06
C HIS A 168 2.75 -2.26 -13.16
N LYS A 169 1.92 -1.73 -14.07
CA LYS A 169 0.58 -2.28 -14.33
C LYS A 169 0.61 -3.76 -14.70
N SER A 170 1.58 -4.18 -15.48
CA SER A 170 1.72 -5.60 -15.86
C SER A 170 2.22 -6.48 -14.71
N GLU A 171 2.95 -5.91 -13.77
CA GLU A 171 3.44 -6.58 -12.56
C GLU A 171 2.29 -6.76 -11.57
N VAL A 172 1.50 -5.70 -11.31
CA VAL A 172 0.27 -5.79 -10.51
C VAL A 172 -0.66 -6.88 -11.07
N ALA A 173 -0.86 -6.93 -12.41
CA ALA A 173 -1.70 -7.93 -13.04
C ALA A 173 -1.23 -9.38 -12.80
N LYS A 174 0.08 -9.61 -12.75
CA LYS A 174 0.64 -10.94 -12.44
C LYS A 174 0.43 -11.31 -10.98
N ILE A 175 0.61 -10.34 -10.08
CA ILE A 175 0.48 -10.54 -8.65
C ILE A 175 -0.98 -10.81 -8.27
N LEU A 176 -1.92 -10.02 -8.76
CA LEU A 176 -3.35 -10.18 -8.47
C LEU A 176 -3.94 -11.49 -9.00
N LYS A 177 -3.24 -12.24 -9.85
CA LYS A 177 -3.61 -13.60 -10.22
C LYS A 177 -3.24 -14.64 -9.16
N LYS A 178 -2.33 -14.32 -8.25
CA LYS A 178 -1.98 -15.19 -7.12
C LYS A 178 -3.09 -15.09 -6.08
N ARG A 179 -3.58 -16.24 -5.62
CA ARG A 179 -4.47 -16.25 -4.47
C ARG A 179 -3.68 -15.97 -3.20
N ARG A 180 -4.33 -15.30 -2.26
CA ARG A 180 -3.85 -15.19 -0.89
C ARG A 180 -3.50 -16.58 -0.37
N GLN A 181 -2.24 -16.79 0.00
CA GLN A 181 -1.87 -17.96 0.78
C GLN A 181 -2.41 -17.73 2.19
N TYR A 182 -3.14 -18.67 2.72
CA TYR A 182 -3.65 -18.59 4.09
C TYR A 182 -2.47 -18.42 5.05
N LEU A 183 -2.46 -17.29 5.74
CA LEU A 183 -1.54 -16.95 6.82
C LEU A 183 -2.02 -17.62 8.11
#